data_13c60259a5db24497959d06a90100365
#
_entry.id   13c60259a5db24497959d06a90100365
#
_cell.length_a   1.000
_cell.length_b   1.000
_cell.length_c   1.000
_cell.angle_alpha   90.00
_cell.angle_beta   90.00
_cell.angle_gamma   90.00
#
_symmetry.space_group_name_H-M   'P 1'
#
loop_
_entity.id
_entity.type
_entity.pdbx_description
1 polymer ?
#
loop_
_entity_poly.entity_id
_entity_poly.type
_entity_poly.pdbx_seq_one_letter_code
_entity_poly.pdbx_strand_id
1 'polypeptide(L)'
;MRVMVMVKATKDSEEGIHPEKEEFQKLLADMGKFNEELVKAGVLLAADGLKPSSKGKRVRFSSTERTVIDGPFSETKELVAGFWLWQVKSMEEAIEWVKRCPCPFPGVESEIEIRPLAEPEDFGEALAPEFKEYEERLRVQAAAGN
;
A
#
# COMPACT_ATOMS: atom_id res chain seq x y z
N MET A 1 7.68 -7.45 12.23
CA MET A 1 7.31 -7.80 10.83
C MET A 1 6.69 -6.57 10.18
N ARG A 2 7.13 -6.25 8.99
CA ARG A 2 6.51 -5.18 8.21
C ARG A 2 5.54 -5.79 7.19
N VAL A 3 4.41 -5.13 7.00
CA VAL A 3 3.42 -5.55 6.01
C VAL A 3 2.99 -4.35 5.17
N MET A 4 2.77 -4.59 3.89
CA MET A 4 2.09 -3.64 3.02
C MET A 4 0.61 -4.00 2.98
N VAL A 5 -0.23 -3.01 3.21
CA VAL A 5 -1.68 -3.15 3.26
C VAL A 5 -2.25 -2.35 2.11
N MET A 6 -2.82 -3.04 1.13
CA MET A 6 -3.21 -2.43 -0.14
C MET A 6 -4.71 -2.42 -0.29
N VAL A 7 -5.26 -1.22 -0.46
CA VAL A 7 -6.68 -1.05 -0.80
C VAL A 7 -6.83 -1.31 -2.28
N LYS A 8 -7.57 -2.34 -2.65
CA LYS A 8 -7.79 -2.67 -4.06
C LYS A 8 -8.76 -1.67 -4.69
N ALA A 9 -8.50 -1.33 -5.93
CA ALA A 9 -9.31 -0.36 -6.65
C ALA A 9 -10.72 -0.89 -6.97
N THR A 10 -11.65 0.02 -7.15
CA THR A 10 -13.00 -0.26 -7.65
C THR A 10 -13.17 0.44 -8.99
N LYS A 11 -14.24 0.11 -9.71
CA LYS A 11 -14.56 0.79 -10.96
C LYS A 11 -14.67 2.30 -10.75
N ASP A 12 -15.37 2.71 -9.72
CA ASP A 12 -15.56 4.14 -9.41
C ASP A 12 -14.25 4.83 -9.07
N SER A 13 -13.37 4.20 -8.27
CA SER A 13 -12.08 4.80 -7.94
C SER A 13 -11.19 4.97 -9.19
N GLU A 14 -11.24 4.03 -10.12
CA GLU A 14 -10.51 4.11 -11.38
C GLU A 14 -11.07 5.19 -12.31
N GLU A 15 -12.36 5.46 -12.25
CA GLU A 15 -13.01 6.52 -13.02
C GLU A 15 -12.92 7.90 -12.32
N GLY A 16 -12.33 7.95 -11.13
CA GLY A 16 -12.22 9.19 -10.36
C GLY A 16 -13.52 9.66 -9.74
N ILE A 17 -14.48 8.74 -9.57
CA ILE A 17 -15.79 9.05 -8.99
C ILE A 17 -15.69 8.94 -7.47
N HIS A 18 -16.12 9.99 -6.78
CA HIS A 18 -16.14 10.05 -5.32
C HIS A 18 -17.58 9.96 -4.81
N PRO A 19 -17.78 9.53 -3.55
CA PRO A 19 -19.06 9.71 -2.88
C PRO A 19 -19.48 11.17 -2.83
N GLU A 20 -20.74 11.42 -2.53
CA GLU A 20 -21.21 12.80 -2.32
C GLU A 20 -20.42 13.46 -1.18
N LYS A 21 -20.38 14.79 -1.20
CA LYS A 21 -19.51 15.58 -0.34
C LYS A 21 -19.58 15.22 1.14
N GLU A 22 -20.78 15.12 1.69
CA GLU A 22 -20.98 14.82 3.12
C GLU A 22 -20.51 13.41 3.48
N GLU A 23 -20.83 12.44 2.65
CA GLU A 23 -20.40 11.05 2.82
C GLU A 23 -18.88 10.91 2.68
N PHE A 24 -18.30 11.62 1.71
CA PHE A 24 -16.87 11.63 1.50
C PHE A 24 -16.12 12.27 2.67
N GLN A 25 -16.63 13.39 3.20
CA GLN A 25 -16.06 14.05 4.37
C GLN A 25 -16.08 13.14 5.60
N LYS A 26 -17.19 12.43 5.80
CA LYS A 26 -17.32 11.46 6.89
C LYS A 26 -16.30 10.33 6.74
N LEU A 27 -16.15 9.80 5.55
CA LEU A 27 -15.18 8.74 5.27
C LEU A 27 -13.75 9.21 5.58
N LEU A 28 -13.39 10.40 5.14
CA LEU A 28 -12.07 10.98 5.41
C LEU A 28 -11.84 11.19 6.90
N ALA A 29 -12.86 11.65 7.63
CA ALA A 29 -12.77 11.84 9.07
C ALA A 29 -12.59 10.50 9.80
N ASP A 30 -13.36 9.48 9.43
CA ASP A 30 -13.28 8.14 10.02
C ASP A 30 -11.94 7.49 9.73
N MET A 31 -11.46 7.65 8.49
CA MET A 31 -10.15 7.13 8.08
C MET A 31 -9.01 7.85 8.83
N GLY A 32 -9.14 9.16 9.04
CA GLY A 32 -8.19 9.92 9.84
C GLY A 32 -8.10 9.43 11.27
N LYS A 33 -9.23 9.12 11.90
CA LYS A 33 -9.27 8.54 13.25
C LYS A 33 -8.61 7.18 13.30
N PHE A 34 -8.87 6.35 12.30
CA PHE A 34 -8.23 5.04 12.19
C PHE A 34 -6.71 5.19 12.09
N ASN A 35 -6.23 6.09 11.25
CA ASN A 35 -4.80 6.37 11.13
C ASN A 35 -4.19 6.88 12.44
N GLU A 36 -4.90 7.72 13.18
CA GLU A 36 -4.44 8.17 14.50
C GLU A 36 -4.27 7.02 15.48
N GLU A 37 -5.18 6.05 15.47
CA GLU A 37 -5.06 4.84 16.30
C GLU A 37 -3.83 4.02 15.92
N LEU A 38 -3.56 3.88 14.63
CA LEU A 38 -2.36 3.20 14.13
C LEU A 38 -1.08 3.89 14.60
N VAL A 39 -1.05 5.22 14.56
CA VAL A 39 0.07 6.02 15.05
C VAL A 39 0.29 5.80 16.54
N LYS A 40 -0.78 5.91 17.34
CA LYS A 40 -0.72 5.71 18.79
C LYS A 40 -0.23 4.32 19.17
N ALA A 41 -0.59 3.32 18.40
CA ALA A 41 -0.17 1.94 18.63
C ALA A 41 1.25 1.64 18.13
N GLY A 42 1.91 2.60 17.47
CA GLY A 42 3.24 2.41 16.91
C GLY A 42 3.27 1.52 15.67
N VAL A 43 2.12 1.38 15.01
CA VAL A 43 1.95 0.48 13.87
C VAL A 43 2.22 1.17 12.53
N LEU A 44 1.83 2.43 12.39
CA LEU A 44 1.91 3.15 11.12
C LEU A 44 3.33 3.56 10.77
N LEU A 45 3.82 3.11 9.62
CA LEU A 45 5.09 3.56 9.03
C LEU A 45 4.89 4.53 7.88
N ALA A 46 3.91 4.27 7.01
CA ALA A 46 3.58 5.15 5.87
C ALA A 46 2.15 4.86 5.42
N ALA A 47 1.52 5.84 4.79
CA ALA A 47 0.20 5.70 4.20
C ALA A 47 0.00 6.75 3.11
N ASP A 48 -0.49 6.34 1.95
CA ASP A 48 -0.83 7.24 0.86
C ASP A 48 -1.91 6.65 -0.04
N GLY A 49 -2.70 7.53 -0.64
CA GLY A 49 -3.61 7.16 -1.72
C GLY A 49 -2.90 7.23 -3.07
N LEU A 50 -3.41 6.51 -4.04
CA LEU A 50 -2.93 6.54 -5.41
C LEU A 50 -3.99 7.15 -6.32
N LYS A 51 -3.53 7.89 -7.31
CA LYS A 51 -4.40 8.36 -8.39
C LYS A 51 -4.83 7.17 -9.26
N PRO A 52 -5.93 7.30 -10.02
CA PRO A 52 -6.34 6.24 -10.94
C PRO A 52 -5.23 5.84 -11.91
N SER A 53 -5.29 4.60 -12.41
CA SER A 53 -4.28 4.05 -13.31
C SER A 53 -4.16 4.83 -14.64
N SER A 54 -5.18 5.61 -15.00
CA SER A 54 -5.12 6.53 -16.16
C SER A 54 -3.98 7.54 -16.05
N LYS A 55 -3.50 7.83 -14.84
CA LYS A 55 -2.37 8.71 -14.57
C LYS A 55 -1.05 7.97 -14.46
N GLY A 56 -1.10 6.64 -14.55
CA GLY A 56 0.07 5.77 -14.38
C GLY A 56 0.67 5.31 -15.69
N LYS A 57 1.81 4.69 -15.57
CA LYS A 57 2.55 4.07 -16.66
C LYS A 57 3.05 2.71 -16.20
N ARG A 58 3.19 1.80 -17.15
CA ARG A 58 3.92 0.55 -16.96
C ARG A 58 5.10 0.54 -17.92
N VAL A 59 6.21 0.00 -17.47
CA VAL A 59 7.37 -0.24 -18.34
C VAL A 59 7.56 -1.74 -18.42
N ARG A 60 7.41 -2.29 -19.63
CA ARG A 60 7.59 -3.71 -19.89
C ARG A 60 9.04 -3.98 -20.26
N PHE A 61 9.63 -4.95 -19.61
CA PHE A 61 11.00 -5.40 -19.86
C PHE A 61 10.96 -6.69 -20.69
N SER A 62 11.58 -6.66 -21.86
CA SER A 62 11.88 -7.86 -22.62
C SER A 62 13.40 -8.04 -22.64
N SER A 63 13.88 -9.11 -23.27
CA SER A 63 15.34 -9.35 -23.37
C SER A 63 16.09 -8.25 -24.15
N THR A 64 15.37 -7.51 -25.01
CA THR A 64 15.97 -6.53 -25.94
C THR A 64 15.42 -5.12 -25.79
N GLU A 65 14.24 -4.94 -25.19
CA GLU A 65 13.54 -3.66 -25.20
C GLU A 65 12.92 -3.30 -23.84
N ARG A 66 12.70 -2.00 -23.68
CA ARG A 66 11.90 -1.40 -22.62
C ARG A 66 10.72 -0.69 -23.28
N THR A 67 9.51 -1.15 -23.02
CA THR A 67 8.30 -0.58 -23.64
C THR A 67 7.45 0.13 -22.61
N VAL A 68 7.13 1.40 -22.86
CA VAL A 68 6.25 2.18 -21.98
C VAL A 68 4.80 1.98 -22.40
N ILE A 69 3.96 1.66 -21.44
CA ILE A 69 2.52 1.44 -21.64
C ILE A 69 1.76 2.44 -20.80
N ASP A 70 0.91 3.24 -21.44
CA ASP A 70 0.07 4.21 -20.75
C ASP A 70 -1.13 3.50 -20.10
N GLY A 71 -1.52 4.00 -18.90
CA GLY A 71 -2.82 3.62 -18.33
C GLY A 71 -3.98 4.23 -19.11
N PRO A 72 -5.24 3.90 -18.79
CA PRO A 72 -5.61 3.01 -17.69
C PRO A 72 -5.36 1.52 -17.99
N PHE A 73 -5.28 0.72 -16.92
CA PHE A 73 -5.08 -0.72 -17.03
C PHE A 73 -6.41 -1.44 -16.77
N SER A 74 -6.66 -2.55 -17.49
CA SER A 74 -7.99 -3.14 -17.57
C SER A 74 -8.45 -3.96 -16.37
N GLU A 75 -7.51 -4.53 -15.61
CA GLU A 75 -7.85 -5.44 -14.52
C GLU A 75 -8.01 -4.68 -13.20
N THR A 76 -9.13 -3.98 -13.03
CA THR A 76 -9.41 -3.09 -11.89
C THR A 76 -9.19 -3.78 -10.54
N LYS A 77 -9.62 -5.03 -10.39
CA LYS A 77 -9.46 -5.78 -9.13
C LYS A 77 -8.01 -6.08 -8.76
N GLU A 78 -7.09 -5.94 -9.69
CA GLU A 78 -5.66 -6.13 -9.47
C GLU A 78 -4.94 -4.82 -9.18
N LEU A 79 -5.63 -3.69 -9.38
CA LEU A 79 -5.05 -2.36 -9.17
C LEU A 79 -5.16 -1.95 -7.69
N VAL A 80 -4.29 -1.05 -7.29
CA VAL A 80 -4.20 -0.55 -5.92
C VAL A 80 -4.65 0.90 -5.90
N ALA A 81 -5.61 1.23 -5.04
CA ALA A 81 -6.11 2.60 -4.88
C ALA A 81 -5.39 3.37 -3.76
N GLY A 82 -4.75 2.67 -2.86
CA GLY A 82 -4.00 3.26 -1.76
C GLY A 82 -3.32 2.18 -0.94
N PHE A 83 -2.44 2.59 -0.04
CA PHE A 83 -1.70 1.64 0.75
C PHE A 83 -1.30 2.20 2.11
N TRP A 84 -1.04 1.30 3.04
CA TRP A 84 -0.31 1.53 4.28
C TRP A 84 0.92 0.64 4.33
N LEU A 85 1.92 1.10 5.01
CA LEU A 85 3.03 0.28 5.46
C LEU A 85 2.97 0.24 6.98
N TRP A 86 2.86 -0.98 7.56
CA TRP A 86 2.71 -1.17 8.99
C TRP A 86 3.85 -2.01 9.58
N GLN A 87 4.19 -1.69 10.82
CA GLN A 87 5.01 -2.55 11.67
C GLN A 87 4.07 -3.28 12.63
N VAL A 88 3.98 -4.58 12.51
CA VAL A 88 3.10 -5.44 13.34
C VAL A 88 3.90 -6.60 13.91
N LYS A 89 3.33 -7.27 14.92
CA LYS A 89 3.94 -8.45 15.54
C LYS A 89 3.71 -9.71 14.73
N SER A 90 2.57 -9.78 14.04
CA SER A 90 2.12 -10.98 13.33
C SER A 90 1.12 -10.64 12.24
N MET A 91 0.86 -11.57 11.35
CA MET A 91 -0.21 -11.45 10.34
C MET A 91 -1.58 -11.33 11.02
N GLU A 92 -1.78 -12.05 12.11
CA GLU A 92 -3.04 -12.00 12.87
C GLU A 92 -3.32 -10.60 13.40
N GLU A 93 -2.30 -9.90 13.91
CA GLU A 93 -2.43 -8.50 14.34
C GLU A 93 -2.81 -7.61 13.16
N ALA A 94 -2.16 -7.79 12.01
CA ALA A 94 -2.48 -7.02 10.81
C ALA A 94 -3.93 -7.23 10.37
N ILE A 95 -4.40 -8.47 10.38
CA ILE A 95 -5.79 -8.81 10.04
C ILE A 95 -6.77 -8.12 10.99
N GLU A 96 -6.50 -8.15 12.28
CA GLU A 96 -7.38 -7.49 13.27
C GLU A 96 -7.43 -5.98 13.07
N TRP A 97 -6.30 -5.36 12.73
CA TRP A 97 -6.29 -3.94 12.37
C TRP A 97 -7.12 -3.65 11.12
N VAL A 98 -6.98 -4.45 10.07
CA VAL A 98 -7.74 -4.26 8.83
C VAL A 98 -9.25 -4.39 9.07
N LYS A 99 -9.66 -5.34 9.92
CA LYS A 99 -11.09 -5.49 10.29
C LYS A 99 -11.67 -4.25 10.96
N ARG A 100 -10.85 -3.43 11.59
CA ARG A 100 -11.25 -2.17 12.24
C ARG A 100 -11.26 -0.99 11.28
N CYS A 101 -10.68 -1.14 10.10
CA CYS A 101 -10.65 -0.09 9.11
C CYS A 101 -12.05 0.27 8.62
N PRO A 102 -12.39 1.56 8.50
CA PRO A 102 -13.62 1.96 7.82
C PRO A 102 -13.65 1.39 6.40
N CYS A 103 -14.83 1.02 5.91
CA CYS A 103 -14.97 0.52 4.53
C CYS A 103 -14.47 1.61 3.56
N PRO A 104 -13.42 1.33 2.75
CA PRO A 104 -12.86 2.35 1.85
C PRO A 104 -13.82 2.82 0.76
N PHE A 105 -14.75 1.94 0.35
CA PHE A 105 -15.72 2.23 -0.69
C PHE A 105 -17.12 1.83 -0.23
N PRO A 106 -17.80 2.69 0.58
CA PRO A 106 -19.11 2.37 1.11
C PRO A 106 -20.13 2.02 0.01
N GLY A 107 -20.89 0.96 0.20
CA GLY A 107 -21.88 0.50 -0.76
C GLY A 107 -21.34 -0.35 -1.90
N VAL A 108 -20.04 -0.58 -1.95
CA VAL A 108 -19.40 -1.39 -3.00
C VAL A 108 -18.55 -2.48 -2.35
N GLU A 109 -18.65 -3.69 -2.88
CA GLU A 109 -17.73 -4.77 -2.46
C GLU A 109 -16.31 -4.42 -2.84
N SER A 110 -15.41 -4.51 -1.87
CA SER A 110 -14.01 -4.19 -2.07
C SER A 110 -13.13 -5.06 -1.18
N GLU A 111 -11.84 -5.06 -1.46
CA GLU A 111 -10.87 -5.88 -0.74
C GLU A 111 -9.68 -5.06 -0.30
N ILE A 112 -9.10 -5.47 0.82
CA ILE A 112 -7.78 -4.99 1.27
C ILE A 112 -6.88 -6.22 1.31
N GLU A 113 -5.74 -6.13 0.63
CA GLU A 113 -4.76 -7.20 0.61
C GLU A 113 -3.61 -6.87 1.55
N ILE A 114 -3.16 -7.85 2.32
CA ILE A 114 -2.04 -7.71 3.24
C ILE A 114 -0.89 -8.59 2.75
N ARG A 115 0.29 -8.00 2.54
CA ARG A 115 1.48 -8.73 2.07
C ARG A 115 2.66 -8.43 3.00
N PRO A 116 3.26 -9.46 3.61
CA PRO A 116 4.52 -9.25 4.34
C PRO A 116 5.60 -8.76 3.38
N LEU A 117 6.44 -7.82 3.86
CA LEU A 117 7.60 -7.41 3.09
C LEU A 117 8.65 -8.52 3.13
N ALA A 118 9.35 -8.69 2.00
CA ALA A 118 10.52 -9.55 1.99
C ALA A 118 11.62 -8.91 2.86
N GLU A 119 12.18 -9.69 3.76
CA GLU A 119 13.28 -9.26 4.62
C GLU A 119 14.58 -9.97 4.19
N PRO A 120 15.76 -9.49 4.61
CA PRO A 120 17.02 -10.11 4.19
C PRO A 120 17.11 -11.61 4.44
N GLU A 121 16.50 -12.08 5.53
CA GLU A 121 16.46 -13.50 5.91
C GLU A 121 15.75 -14.39 4.88
N ASP A 122 14.81 -13.80 4.12
CA ASP A 122 14.05 -14.53 3.10
C ASP A 122 14.88 -14.89 1.88
N PHE A 123 16.05 -14.26 1.71
CA PHE A 123 16.94 -14.50 0.58
C PHE A 123 18.01 -15.56 0.85
N GLY A 124 17.94 -16.26 2.00
CA GLY A 124 18.82 -17.34 2.37
C GLY A 124 19.97 -16.89 3.29
N GLU A 125 20.43 -17.82 4.13
CA GLU A 125 21.42 -17.52 5.19
C GLU A 125 22.76 -17.02 4.64
N ALA A 126 23.18 -17.52 3.49
CA ALA A 126 24.47 -17.16 2.91
C ALA A 126 24.53 -15.69 2.43
N LEU A 127 23.41 -15.13 2.04
CA LEU A 127 23.33 -13.77 1.50
C LEU A 127 22.78 -12.76 2.51
N ALA A 128 22.06 -13.21 3.51
CA ALA A 128 21.34 -12.36 4.45
C ALA A 128 22.19 -11.31 5.17
N PRO A 129 23.42 -11.64 5.71
CA PRO A 129 24.23 -10.64 6.40
C PRO A 129 24.66 -9.47 5.52
N GLU A 130 25.16 -9.76 4.32
CA GLU A 130 25.62 -8.73 3.39
C GLU A 130 24.47 -7.87 2.87
N PHE A 131 23.36 -8.51 2.55
CA PHE A 131 22.18 -7.84 2.06
C PHE A 131 21.56 -6.94 3.14
N LYS A 132 21.50 -7.41 4.37
CA LYS A 132 21.00 -6.64 5.51
C LYS A 132 21.84 -5.38 5.75
N GLU A 133 23.15 -5.52 5.74
CA GLU A 133 24.08 -4.39 5.90
C GLU A 133 23.90 -3.36 4.78
N TYR A 134 23.76 -3.83 3.56
CA TYR A 134 23.52 -2.98 2.39
C TYR A 134 22.21 -2.21 2.52
N GLU A 135 21.12 -2.89 2.88
CA GLU A 135 19.82 -2.24 3.07
C GLU A 135 19.83 -1.20 4.19
N GLU A 136 20.49 -1.51 5.31
CA GLU A 136 20.63 -0.55 6.41
C GLU A 136 21.34 0.72 5.97
N ARG A 137 22.44 0.58 5.21
CA ARG A 137 23.14 1.73 4.64
C ARG A 137 22.23 2.57 3.75
N LEU A 138 21.47 1.93 2.89
CA LEU A 138 20.52 2.64 2.00
C LEU A 138 19.46 3.39 2.78
N ARG A 139 18.92 2.78 3.82
CA ARG A 139 17.92 3.43 4.68
C ARG A 139 18.47 4.66 5.37
N VAL A 140 19.68 4.56 5.91
CA VAL A 140 20.35 5.69 6.56
C VAL A 140 20.62 6.81 5.57
N GLN A 141 21.11 6.49 4.38
CA GLN A 141 21.35 7.47 3.32
C GLN A 141 20.06 8.14 2.87
N ALA A 142 18.98 7.38 2.69
CA ALA A 142 17.68 7.92 2.30
C ALA A 142 17.13 8.88 3.37
N ALA A 143 17.26 8.52 4.64
CA ALA A 143 16.82 9.39 5.74
C ALA A 143 17.65 10.67 5.84
N ALA A 144 18.95 10.61 5.58
CA ALA A 144 19.85 11.77 5.61
C ALA A 144 19.64 12.72 4.41
N GLY A 145 19.13 12.20 3.29
CA GLY A 145 18.84 12.98 2.09
C GLY A 145 17.52 13.77 2.13
N ASN A 146 16.75 13.57 3.17
CA ASN A 146 15.50 14.30 3.37
C ASN A 146 15.71 15.43 4.40
#